data_d716706f1cf44b78e8201cef1c2a5ae6
#
_entry.id   d716706f1cf44b78e8201cef1c2a5ae6
#
_cell.length_a   1.000
_cell.length_b   1.000
_cell.length_c   1.000
_cell.angle_alpha   90.00
_cell.angle_beta   90.00
_cell.angle_gamma   90.00
#
_symmetry.space_group_name_H-M   'P 1'
#
loop_
_entity.id
_entity.type
_entity.pdbx_description
1 polymer ?
#
loop_
_entity_poly.entity_id
_entity_poly.type
_entity_poly.pdbx_seq_one_letter_code
_entity_poly.pdbx_strand_id
1 'polypeptide(L)'
;HSPYFLDIRSIEDLQHILVCHSHQKPTFINPGDLDEQDKYVLKKFLPRFNTHHKQFFFSPNPVFVEGYTDQQIISLLFEKTGLNIAASGSSVIDVGGKDELAVFYKLCNLLQINCRIIADYDALFRGKLREYFCSSEIVKSKFNEKGFGFEVSNCIGEIERILVKVGDALNVSAPENEHVKKIVEKLHVLYVERGNNIDSI
;
A
#
# COMPACT_ATOMS: atom_id res chain seq x y z
N HIS A 1 5.42 -19.18 -19.46
CA HIS A 1 5.04 -18.37 -18.30
C HIS A 1 6.28 -17.67 -17.70
N SER A 2 6.74 -16.57 -18.32
CA SER A 2 7.90 -15.84 -17.82
C SER A 2 7.67 -14.34 -17.95
N PRO A 3 7.93 -13.55 -16.88
CA PRO A 3 7.85 -12.09 -16.91
C PRO A 3 8.76 -11.45 -17.97
N TYR A 4 9.79 -12.14 -18.42
CA TYR A 4 10.72 -11.67 -19.44
C TYR A 4 10.08 -11.50 -20.82
N PHE A 5 9.02 -12.23 -21.11
CA PHE A 5 8.33 -12.14 -22.41
C PHE A 5 7.24 -11.06 -22.47
N LEU A 6 6.94 -10.42 -21.33
CA LEU A 6 6.01 -9.30 -21.31
C LEU A 6 6.77 -8.00 -21.60
N ASP A 7 6.49 -7.38 -22.74
CA ASP A 7 6.97 -6.02 -23.02
C ASP A 7 5.79 -5.05 -22.84
N ILE A 8 5.75 -4.41 -21.69
CA ILE A 8 4.71 -3.46 -21.31
C ILE A 8 5.40 -2.12 -21.08
N ARG A 9 5.15 -1.17 -21.97
CA ARG A 9 5.73 0.18 -21.92
C ARG A 9 4.68 1.27 -21.99
N SER A 10 3.50 0.91 -22.45
CA SER A 10 2.39 1.84 -22.67
C SER A 10 1.07 1.26 -22.15
N ILE A 11 0.05 2.10 -22.08
CA ILE A 11 -1.30 1.68 -21.68
C ILE A 11 -1.89 0.74 -22.72
N GLU A 12 -1.58 0.97 -23.98
CA GLU A 12 -2.05 0.16 -25.11
C GLU A 12 -1.53 -1.28 -25.03
N ASP A 13 -0.35 -1.50 -24.45
CA ASP A 13 0.19 -2.85 -24.27
C ASP A 13 -0.62 -3.65 -23.25
N LEU A 14 -1.26 -2.99 -22.28
CA LEU A 14 -2.07 -3.66 -21.26
C LEU A 14 -3.30 -4.37 -21.84
N GLN A 15 -3.87 -3.88 -22.93
CA GLN A 15 -5.02 -4.53 -23.59
C GLN A 15 -4.70 -5.93 -24.18
N HIS A 16 -3.40 -6.19 -24.40
CA HIS A 16 -2.94 -7.47 -24.94
C HIS A 16 -2.66 -8.52 -23.86
N ILE A 17 -2.79 -8.13 -22.58
CA ILE A 17 -2.54 -9.02 -21.46
C ILE A 17 -3.88 -9.55 -20.94
N LEU A 18 -4.09 -10.83 -21.17
CA LEU A 18 -5.25 -11.55 -20.68
C LEU A 18 -4.87 -12.31 -19.41
N VAL A 19 -5.44 -11.92 -18.27
CA VAL A 19 -5.25 -12.59 -16.99
C VAL A 19 -6.35 -13.61 -16.78
N CYS A 20 -5.94 -14.86 -16.62
CA CYS A 20 -6.85 -15.97 -16.39
C CYS A 20 -6.58 -16.57 -15.00
N HIS A 21 -7.53 -16.43 -14.09
CA HIS A 21 -7.51 -17.14 -12.80
C HIS A 21 -8.40 -18.38 -12.88
N SER A 22 -8.02 -19.43 -12.15
CA SER A 22 -8.86 -20.64 -12.07
C SER A 22 -10.26 -20.26 -11.56
N HIS A 23 -11.28 -20.71 -12.27
CA HIS A 23 -12.71 -20.47 -11.97
C HIS A 23 -13.23 -19.03 -12.18
N GLN A 24 -12.46 -18.14 -12.79
CA GLN A 24 -12.90 -16.79 -13.13
C GLN A 24 -12.90 -16.57 -14.65
N LYS A 25 -13.69 -15.60 -15.10
CA LYS A 25 -13.62 -15.16 -16.50
C LYS A 25 -12.28 -14.46 -16.73
N PRO A 26 -11.65 -14.66 -17.90
CA PRO A 26 -10.46 -13.91 -18.25
C PRO A 26 -10.71 -12.41 -18.20
N THR A 27 -9.76 -11.68 -17.61
CA THR A 27 -9.83 -10.21 -17.49
C THR A 27 -8.67 -9.56 -18.24
N PHE A 28 -8.91 -8.38 -18.76
CA PHE A 28 -7.91 -7.53 -19.39
C PHE A 28 -8.25 -6.06 -19.11
N ILE A 29 -7.29 -5.18 -19.30
CA ILE A 29 -7.51 -3.74 -19.16
C ILE A 29 -7.80 -3.17 -20.55
N ASN A 30 -9.01 -2.63 -20.72
CA ASN A 30 -9.32 -1.84 -21.90
C ASN A 30 -8.95 -0.37 -21.64
N PRO A 31 -8.01 0.21 -22.40
CA PRO A 31 -7.61 1.60 -22.21
C PRO A 31 -8.76 2.61 -22.35
N GLY A 32 -9.81 2.25 -23.07
CA GLY A 32 -11.01 3.08 -23.22
C GLY A 32 -11.85 3.23 -21.95
N ASP A 33 -11.76 2.26 -21.03
CA ASP A 33 -12.52 2.24 -19.78
C ASP A 33 -11.82 2.99 -18.64
N LEU A 34 -10.57 3.43 -18.87
CA LEU A 34 -9.79 4.19 -17.89
C LEU A 34 -10.15 5.66 -17.92
N ASP A 35 -10.32 6.27 -16.74
CA ASP A 35 -10.43 7.72 -16.66
C ASP A 35 -9.10 8.43 -16.97
N GLU A 36 -9.13 9.73 -17.16
CA GLU A 36 -7.95 10.51 -17.55
C GLU A 36 -6.88 10.54 -16.44
N GLN A 37 -7.27 10.47 -15.18
CA GLN A 37 -6.33 10.41 -14.07
C GLN A 37 -5.59 9.07 -14.04
N ASP A 38 -6.29 8.00 -14.28
CA ASP A 38 -5.71 6.66 -14.36
C ASP A 38 -4.75 6.52 -15.52
N LYS A 39 -5.14 7.00 -16.69
CA LYS A 39 -4.27 7.05 -17.86
C LYS A 39 -2.99 7.83 -17.57
N TYR A 40 -3.11 8.98 -16.90
CA TYR A 40 -1.95 9.79 -16.54
C TYR A 40 -1.01 9.07 -15.58
N VAL A 41 -1.54 8.42 -14.55
CA VAL A 41 -0.74 7.67 -13.56
C VAL A 41 -0.05 6.49 -14.23
N LEU A 42 -0.78 5.69 -14.99
CA LEU A 42 -0.24 4.51 -15.68
C LEU A 42 0.80 4.91 -16.73
N LYS A 43 0.56 5.97 -17.51
CA LYS A 43 1.51 6.48 -18.52
C LYS A 43 2.85 6.87 -17.89
N LYS A 44 2.85 7.41 -16.68
CA LYS A 44 4.09 7.74 -15.96
C LYS A 44 4.78 6.51 -15.38
N PHE A 45 4.03 5.51 -14.98
CA PHE A 45 4.53 4.34 -14.28
C PHE A 45 5.06 3.26 -15.23
N LEU A 46 4.32 2.93 -16.29
CA LEU A 46 4.63 1.80 -17.16
C LEU A 46 6.05 1.81 -17.76
N PRO A 47 6.66 2.95 -18.13
CA PRO A 47 8.05 2.97 -18.59
C PRO A 47 9.07 2.47 -17.55
N ARG A 48 8.70 2.49 -16.26
CA ARG A 48 9.54 1.99 -15.14
C ARG A 48 9.19 0.57 -14.73
N PHE A 49 8.21 -0.03 -15.39
CA PHE A 49 7.68 -1.35 -15.09
C PHE A 49 8.67 -2.43 -15.53
N ASN A 50 9.47 -2.88 -14.59
CA ASN A 50 10.55 -3.83 -14.83
C ASN A 50 10.07 -5.30 -14.77
N THR A 51 10.98 -6.23 -15.07
CA THR A 51 10.68 -7.67 -15.06
C THR A 51 10.23 -8.18 -13.69
N HIS A 52 10.79 -7.63 -12.60
CA HIS A 52 10.40 -7.99 -11.24
C HIS A 52 8.94 -7.61 -10.98
N HIS A 53 8.56 -6.39 -11.32
CA HIS A 53 7.17 -5.93 -11.22
C HIS A 53 6.20 -6.83 -12.00
N LYS A 54 6.58 -7.27 -13.19
CA LYS A 54 5.73 -8.11 -14.06
C LYS A 54 5.39 -9.49 -13.46
N GLN A 55 6.10 -9.90 -12.42
CA GLN A 55 5.80 -11.17 -11.71
C GLN A 55 4.37 -11.21 -11.17
N PHE A 56 3.77 -10.06 -10.84
CA PHE A 56 2.42 -10.06 -10.29
C PHE A 56 1.36 -10.64 -11.25
N PHE A 57 1.56 -10.55 -12.57
CA PHE A 57 0.66 -11.16 -13.55
C PHE A 57 0.63 -12.69 -13.47
N PHE A 58 1.68 -13.28 -12.91
CA PHE A 58 1.84 -14.73 -12.80
C PHE A 58 1.59 -15.25 -11.38
N SER A 59 1.31 -14.36 -10.46
CA SER A 59 1.04 -14.70 -9.06
C SER A 59 -0.45 -14.58 -8.76
N PRO A 60 -1.13 -15.67 -8.39
CA PRO A 60 -2.52 -15.60 -7.94
C PRO A 60 -2.73 -14.75 -6.69
N ASN A 61 -1.70 -14.63 -5.86
CA ASN A 61 -1.76 -13.89 -4.59
C ASN A 61 -0.48 -13.04 -4.42
N PRO A 62 -0.29 -11.98 -5.23
CA PRO A 62 0.87 -11.10 -5.09
C PRO A 62 0.81 -10.32 -3.78
N VAL A 63 1.95 -10.17 -3.15
CA VAL A 63 2.17 -9.35 -1.96
C VAL A 63 3.09 -8.20 -2.34
N PHE A 64 2.62 -6.98 -2.26
CA PHE A 64 3.40 -5.79 -2.56
C PHE A 64 3.98 -5.18 -1.30
N VAL A 65 5.24 -4.78 -1.36
CA VAL A 65 5.98 -4.12 -0.29
C VAL A 65 6.63 -2.84 -0.81
N GLU A 66 6.95 -1.90 0.06
CA GLU A 66 7.47 -0.59 -0.35
C GLU A 66 8.82 -0.67 -1.03
N GLY A 67 9.72 -1.50 -0.52
CA GLY A 67 11.08 -1.55 -1.00
C GLY A 67 11.76 -2.91 -0.90
N TYR A 68 12.96 -2.96 -1.45
CA TYR A 68 13.78 -4.16 -1.51
C TYR A 68 14.09 -4.75 -0.12
N THR A 69 14.32 -3.92 0.88
CA THR A 69 14.60 -4.38 2.25
C THR A 69 13.41 -5.15 2.83
N ASP A 70 12.19 -4.63 2.64
CA ASP A 70 10.96 -5.28 3.09
C ASP A 70 10.76 -6.61 2.39
N GLN A 71 11.00 -6.64 1.08
CA GLN A 71 10.93 -7.87 0.29
C GLN A 71 11.88 -8.94 0.85
N GLN A 72 13.13 -8.58 1.16
CA GLN A 72 14.11 -9.52 1.70
C GLN A 72 13.71 -10.02 3.09
N ILE A 73 13.30 -9.11 3.99
CA ILE A 73 12.90 -9.47 5.35
C ILE A 73 11.70 -10.40 5.33
N ILE A 74 10.66 -10.07 4.57
CA ILE A 74 9.44 -10.88 4.49
C ILE A 74 9.74 -12.24 3.87
N SER A 75 10.53 -12.30 2.82
CA SER A 75 10.93 -13.57 2.19
C SER A 75 11.70 -14.46 3.16
N LEU A 76 12.63 -13.90 3.93
CA LEU A 76 13.39 -14.63 4.97
C LEU A 76 12.49 -15.11 6.12
N LEU A 77 11.51 -14.31 6.53
CA LEU A 77 10.55 -14.71 7.57
C LEU A 77 9.73 -15.93 7.13
N PHE A 78 9.24 -15.93 5.90
CA PHE A 78 8.52 -17.07 5.35
C PHE A 78 9.41 -18.31 5.27
N GLU A 79 10.64 -18.17 4.80
CA GLU A 79 11.60 -19.28 4.75
C GLU A 79 11.86 -19.89 6.14
N LYS A 80 12.10 -19.02 7.14
CA LYS A 80 12.33 -19.46 8.53
C LYS A 80 11.13 -20.13 9.18
N THR A 81 9.92 -19.78 8.78
CA THR A 81 8.70 -20.43 9.27
C THR A 81 8.39 -21.74 8.53
N GLY A 82 9.22 -22.15 7.58
CA GLY A 82 9.00 -23.33 6.76
C GLY A 82 7.90 -23.17 5.70
N LEU A 83 7.38 -21.97 5.52
CA LEU A 83 6.38 -21.65 4.51
C LEU A 83 7.07 -21.33 3.19
N ASN A 84 6.75 -22.09 2.15
CA ASN A 84 7.25 -21.81 0.82
C ASN A 84 6.29 -20.87 0.09
N ILE A 85 6.70 -19.60 -0.08
CA ILE A 85 5.91 -18.56 -0.76
C ILE A 85 5.56 -19.00 -2.18
N ALA A 86 6.52 -19.53 -2.93
CA ALA A 86 6.30 -19.95 -4.30
C ALA A 86 5.31 -21.14 -4.39
N ALA A 87 5.36 -22.07 -3.44
CA ALA A 87 4.41 -23.17 -3.38
C ALA A 87 2.97 -22.73 -3.08
N SER A 88 2.80 -21.59 -2.41
CA SER A 88 1.48 -20.98 -2.18
C SER A 88 0.97 -20.19 -3.39
N GLY A 89 1.73 -20.09 -4.48
CA GLY A 89 1.42 -19.25 -5.63
C GLY A 89 1.55 -17.74 -5.35
N SER A 90 2.20 -17.39 -4.24
CA SER A 90 2.44 -16.00 -3.86
C SER A 90 3.80 -15.50 -4.38
N SER A 91 3.92 -14.20 -4.56
CA SER A 91 5.19 -13.51 -4.85
C SER A 91 5.26 -12.26 -3.99
N VAL A 92 6.40 -12.02 -3.35
CA VAL A 92 6.67 -10.76 -2.66
C VAL A 92 7.41 -9.84 -3.62
N ILE A 93 6.80 -8.70 -3.91
CA ILE A 93 7.24 -7.78 -4.97
C ILE A 93 7.46 -6.41 -4.35
N ASP A 94 8.70 -5.91 -4.40
CA ASP A 94 8.96 -4.53 -4.07
C ASP A 94 8.50 -3.62 -5.21
N VAL A 95 7.87 -2.51 -4.86
CA VAL A 95 7.30 -1.58 -5.84
C VAL A 95 8.13 -0.30 -6.02
N GLY A 96 9.22 -0.15 -5.23
CA GLY A 96 10.11 0.99 -5.31
C GLY A 96 9.61 2.25 -4.63
N GLY A 97 8.69 2.12 -3.67
CA GLY A 97 8.22 3.22 -2.83
C GLY A 97 6.71 3.23 -2.60
N LYS A 98 6.28 3.86 -1.51
CA LYS A 98 4.88 3.87 -1.05
C LYS A 98 3.88 4.43 -2.07
N ASP A 99 4.30 5.39 -2.90
CA ASP A 99 3.39 5.97 -3.90
C ASP A 99 3.08 5.00 -5.04
N GLU A 100 3.98 4.05 -5.31
CA GLU A 100 3.78 3.04 -6.34
C GLU A 100 2.83 1.92 -5.86
N LEU A 101 2.70 1.69 -4.55
CA LEU A 101 1.73 0.73 -4.00
C LEU A 101 0.31 0.98 -4.50
N ALA A 102 -0.09 2.25 -4.61
CA ALA A 102 -1.40 2.62 -5.11
C ALA A 102 -1.61 2.23 -6.58
N VAL A 103 -0.55 2.32 -7.39
CA VAL A 103 -0.60 1.94 -8.81
C VAL A 103 -0.79 0.44 -8.96
N PHE A 104 -0.04 -0.36 -8.19
CA PHE A 104 -0.19 -1.83 -8.20
C PHE A 104 -1.55 -2.27 -7.66
N TYR A 105 -2.03 -1.64 -6.60
CA TYR A 105 -3.36 -1.88 -6.07
C TYR A 105 -4.43 -1.64 -7.14
N LYS A 106 -4.32 -0.53 -7.87
CA LYS A 106 -5.24 -0.22 -8.97
C LYS A 106 -5.15 -1.22 -10.11
N LEU A 107 -3.95 -1.58 -10.54
CA LEU A 107 -3.78 -2.60 -11.58
C LEU A 107 -4.41 -3.93 -11.17
N CYS A 108 -4.21 -4.35 -9.92
CA CYS A 108 -4.83 -5.57 -9.40
C CYS A 108 -6.36 -5.48 -9.42
N ASN A 109 -6.94 -4.36 -9.01
CA ASN A 109 -8.39 -4.17 -9.05
C ASN A 109 -8.93 -4.22 -10.48
N LEU A 110 -8.28 -3.55 -11.42
CA LEU A 110 -8.67 -3.57 -12.84
C LEU A 110 -8.60 -4.98 -13.45
N LEU A 111 -7.63 -5.78 -13.03
CA LEU A 111 -7.41 -7.15 -13.49
C LEU A 111 -8.09 -8.21 -12.61
N GLN A 112 -8.82 -7.80 -11.57
CA GLN A 112 -9.45 -8.68 -10.59
C GLN A 112 -8.47 -9.66 -9.92
N ILE A 113 -7.23 -9.22 -9.72
CA ILE A 113 -6.19 -9.96 -9.01
C ILE A 113 -6.32 -9.65 -7.52
N ASN A 114 -6.46 -10.69 -6.71
CA ASN A 114 -6.49 -10.52 -5.25
C ASN A 114 -5.06 -10.29 -4.74
N CYS A 115 -4.75 -9.06 -4.37
CA CYS A 115 -3.43 -8.70 -3.86
C CYS A 115 -3.44 -8.36 -2.37
N ARG A 116 -2.26 -8.39 -1.78
CA ARG A 116 -2.02 -7.90 -0.41
C ARG A 116 -0.93 -6.84 -0.45
N ILE A 117 -1.05 -5.88 0.45
CA ILE A 117 -0.07 -4.82 0.62
C ILE A 117 0.45 -4.90 2.05
N ILE A 118 1.77 -4.89 2.20
CA ILE A 118 2.47 -4.71 3.46
C ILE A 118 3.29 -3.44 3.32
N ALA A 119 2.95 -2.45 4.11
CA ALA A 119 3.54 -1.13 4.02
C ALA A 119 3.79 -0.56 5.41
N ASP A 120 4.68 0.41 5.49
CA ASP A 120 4.87 1.17 6.70
C ASP A 120 3.61 1.95 7.05
N TYR A 121 3.42 2.20 8.34
CA TYR A 121 2.22 2.87 8.83
C TYR A 121 2.02 4.25 8.20
N ASP A 122 3.09 4.93 7.82
CA ASP A 122 3.02 6.24 7.19
C ASP A 122 2.44 6.20 5.77
N ALA A 123 2.46 5.07 5.08
CA ALA A 123 1.83 4.93 3.76
C ALA A 123 0.31 5.16 3.78
N LEU A 124 -0.35 4.91 4.92
CA LEU A 124 -1.77 5.21 5.14
C LEU A 124 -2.04 6.71 5.33
N PHE A 125 -1.04 7.47 5.76
CA PHE A 125 -1.17 8.89 6.09
C PHE A 125 -0.51 9.81 5.06
N ARG A 126 0.53 9.30 4.41
CA ARG A 126 1.33 10.02 3.41
C ARG A 126 1.44 9.16 2.16
N GLY A 127 1.05 9.69 1.05
CA GLY A 127 1.14 8.99 -0.22
C GLY A 127 -0.22 8.64 -0.83
N LYS A 128 -0.17 8.05 -2.01
CA LYS A 128 -1.37 7.82 -2.84
C LYS A 128 -2.29 6.73 -2.32
N LEU A 129 -1.80 5.79 -1.51
CA LEU A 129 -2.65 4.77 -0.85
C LEU A 129 -3.71 5.41 0.06
N ARG A 130 -3.41 6.57 0.64
CA ARG A 130 -4.34 7.33 1.47
C ARG A 130 -5.68 7.55 0.78
N GLU A 131 -5.69 7.89 -0.50
CA GLU A 131 -6.91 8.18 -1.26
C GLU A 131 -7.84 6.98 -1.29
N TYR A 132 -7.29 5.79 -1.54
CA TYR A 132 -8.09 4.55 -1.53
C TYR A 132 -8.59 4.19 -0.13
N PHE A 133 -7.73 4.33 0.88
CA PHE A 133 -8.09 4.05 2.26
C PHE A 133 -9.18 4.99 2.75
N CYS A 134 -9.05 6.29 2.48
CA CYS A 134 -10.02 7.30 2.89
C CYS A 134 -11.36 7.21 2.13
N SER A 135 -11.37 6.70 0.91
CA SER A 135 -12.61 6.53 0.13
C SER A 135 -13.36 5.23 0.44
N SER A 136 -12.73 4.28 1.15
CA SER A 136 -13.34 2.98 1.44
C SER A 136 -14.51 3.08 2.42
N GLU A 137 -15.70 2.72 1.99
CA GLU A 137 -16.89 2.66 2.86
C GLU A 137 -16.75 1.61 3.97
N ILE A 138 -16.01 0.52 3.72
CA ILE A 138 -15.71 -0.50 4.73
C ILE A 138 -14.87 0.10 5.85
N VAL A 139 -13.84 0.87 5.52
CA VAL A 139 -12.98 1.54 6.50
C VAL A 139 -13.80 2.55 7.29
N LYS A 140 -14.60 3.40 6.63
CA LYS A 140 -15.49 4.36 7.28
C LYS A 140 -16.45 3.68 8.26
N SER A 141 -17.11 2.61 7.82
CA SER A 141 -18.03 1.84 8.67
C SER A 141 -17.33 1.30 9.92
N LYS A 142 -16.16 0.70 9.77
CA LYS A 142 -15.40 0.15 10.90
C LYS A 142 -14.96 1.20 11.90
N PHE A 143 -14.55 2.37 11.44
CA PHE A 143 -14.23 3.49 12.32
C PHE A 143 -15.47 3.97 13.09
N ASN A 144 -16.60 4.12 12.41
CA ASN A 144 -17.87 4.52 13.03
C ASN A 144 -18.36 3.50 14.08
N GLU A 145 -18.26 2.19 13.78
CA GLU A 145 -18.58 1.11 14.70
C GLU A 145 -17.76 1.18 16.01
N LYS A 146 -16.53 1.69 15.93
CA LYS A 146 -15.63 1.86 17.08
C LYS A 146 -15.80 3.21 17.79
N GLY A 147 -16.78 4.02 17.40
CA GLY A 147 -17.06 5.33 18.00
C GLY A 147 -16.08 6.43 17.62
N PHE A 148 -15.18 6.17 16.67
CA PHE A 148 -14.37 7.21 16.06
C PHE A 148 -15.20 7.86 14.97
N GLY A 149 -15.79 9.01 15.26
CA GLY A 149 -16.49 9.81 14.24
C GLY A 149 -15.56 9.99 13.02
N PHE A 150 -16.02 9.52 11.86
CA PHE A 150 -15.15 9.39 10.72
C PHE A 150 -15.15 10.65 9.86
N GLU A 151 -14.18 11.49 10.13
CA GLU A 151 -13.46 12.17 9.07
C GLU A 151 -12.00 11.69 9.14
N VAL A 152 -11.69 10.57 8.48
CA VAL A 152 -10.30 10.05 8.38
C VAL A 152 -9.33 11.14 7.93
N SER A 153 -9.78 12.04 7.06
CA SER A 153 -9.01 13.22 6.67
C SER A 153 -8.61 14.08 7.87
N ASN A 154 -9.48 14.24 8.86
CA ASN A 154 -9.20 15.05 10.05
C ASN A 154 -8.30 14.31 11.04
N CYS A 155 -8.53 13.01 11.29
CA CYS A 155 -7.64 12.21 12.13
C CYS A 155 -6.23 12.13 11.55
N ILE A 156 -6.10 11.92 10.25
CA ILE A 156 -4.83 11.88 9.53
C ILE A 156 -4.15 13.25 9.57
N GLY A 157 -4.87 14.32 9.27
CA GLY A 157 -4.32 15.69 9.33
C GLY A 157 -3.92 16.11 10.75
N GLU A 158 -4.57 15.57 11.76
CA GLU A 158 -4.20 15.82 13.15
C GLU A 158 -2.95 15.03 13.57
N ILE A 159 -2.84 13.77 13.16
CA ILE A 159 -1.63 12.97 13.38
C ILE A 159 -0.44 13.55 12.61
N GLU A 160 -0.61 13.98 11.36
CA GLU A 160 0.44 14.68 10.61
C GLU A 160 0.87 15.97 11.32
N ARG A 161 -0.06 16.78 11.80
CA ARG A 161 0.26 17.98 12.58
C ARG A 161 1.01 17.67 13.86
N ILE A 162 0.67 16.58 14.53
CA ILE A 162 1.35 16.13 15.74
C ILE A 162 2.75 15.63 15.40
N LEU A 163 2.92 14.82 14.35
CA LEU A 163 4.22 14.32 13.92
C LEU A 163 5.15 15.44 13.45
N VAL A 164 4.65 16.43 12.71
CA VAL A 164 5.42 17.62 12.32
C VAL A 164 5.88 18.38 13.59
N LYS A 165 4.97 18.63 14.52
CA LYS A 165 5.32 19.31 15.78
C LYS A 165 6.33 18.54 16.63
N VAL A 166 6.26 17.20 16.63
CA VAL A 166 7.26 16.35 17.28
C VAL A 166 8.59 16.43 16.57
N GLY A 167 8.59 16.38 15.24
CA GLY A 167 9.79 16.54 14.40
C GLY A 167 10.46 17.90 14.62
N ASP A 168 9.67 18.97 14.63
CA ASP A 168 10.15 20.33 14.90
C ASP A 168 10.69 20.44 16.33
N ALA A 169 10.03 19.86 17.32
CA ALA A 169 10.45 19.89 18.70
C ALA A 169 11.72 19.04 18.96
N LEU A 170 11.92 17.94 18.23
CA LEU A 170 13.13 17.13 18.27
C LEU A 170 14.32 17.80 17.59
N ASN A 171 14.07 18.63 16.58
CA ASN A 171 15.11 19.43 15.90
C ASN A 171 15.56 20.64 16.70
N VAL A 172 14.78 21.09 17.67
CA VAL A 172 15.19 22.13 18.63
C VAL A 172 15.88 21.41 19.80
N SER A 173 17.19 21.31 19.73
CA SER A 173 18.09 20.63 20.67
C SER A 173 17.98 21.15 22.09
N ALA A 174 16.95 20.77 22.82
CA ALA A 174 16.93 20.87 24.28
C ALA A 174 16.05 19.78 24.88
N PRO A 175 16.61 18.76 25.55
CA PRO A 175 15.83 17.73 26.25
C PRO A 175 15.03 18.24 27.45
N GLU A 176 15.09 19.52 27.75
CA GLU A 176 14.39 20.16 28.87
C GLU A 176 13.13 20.94 28.48
N ASN A 177 12.74 20.93 27.23
CA ASN A 177 11.59 21.70 26.78
C ASN A 177 10.29 21.04 27.27
N GLU A 178 9.58 21.69 28.20
CA GLU A 178 8.30 21.24 28.74
C GLU A 178 7.23 20.99 27.64
N HIS A 179 7.30 21.70 26.51
CA HIS A 179 6.42 21.46 25.36
C HIS A 179 6.66 20.09 24.72
N VAL A 180 7.93 19.66 24.64
CA VAL A 180 8.28 18.32 24.12
C VAL A 180 7.74 17.24 25.06
N LYS A 181 7.90 17.40 26.38
CA LYS A 181 7.34 16.46 27.36
C LYS A 181 5.82 16.35 27.22
N LYS A 182 5.10 17.46 27.14
CA LYS A 182 3.64 17.47 26.96
C LYS A 182 3.18 16.86 25.64
N ILE A 183 3.96 17.01 24.55
CA ILE A 183 3.66 16.40 23.26
C ILE A 183 3.89 14.89 23.33
N VAL A 184 5.00 14.44 23.93
CA VAL A 184 5.32 13.03 24.12
C VAL A 184 4.29 12.35 25.04
N GLU A 185 3.89 13.00 26.12
CA GLU A 185 2.83 12.53 27.00
C GLU A 185 1.48 12.39 26.28
N LYS A 186 1.09 13.39 25.48
CA LYS A 186 -0.13 13.30 24.66
C LYS A 186 -0.05 12.22 23.59
N LEU A 187 1.11 12.04 22.95
CA LEU A 187 1.32 10.96 22.00
C LEU A 187 1.27 9.60 22.70
N HIS A 188 1.83 9.50 23.89
CA HIS A 188 1.80 8.26 24.67
C HIS A 188 0.37 7.90 25.09
N VAL A 189 -0.42 8.87 25.53
CA VAL A 189 -1.85 8.67 25.85
C VAL A 189 -2.61 8.24 24.59
N LEU A 190 -2.41 8.92 23.47
CA LEU A 190 -3.06 8.55 22.20
C LEU A 190 -2.60 7.18 21.68
N TYR A 191 -1.33 6.82 21.89
CA TYR A 191 -0.79 5.52 21.54
C TYR A 191 -1.38 4.42 22.41
N VAL A 192 -1.45 4.61 23.73
CA VAL A 192 -2.00 3.64 24.68
C VAL A 192 -3.52 3.50 24.50
N GLU A 193 -4.24 4.60 24.35
CA GLU A 193 -5.70 4.57 24.12
C GLU A 193 -6.08 3.95 22.77
N ARG A 194 -5.27 4.13 21.73
CA ARG A 194 -5.50 3.57 20.40
C ARG A 194 -4.83 2.21 20.18
N GLY A 195 -3.70 1.93 20.84
CA GLY A 195 -3.04 0.62 20.78
C GLY A 195 -3.96 -0.49 21.27
N ASN A 196 -4.68 -0.25 22.37
CA ASN A 196 -5.67 -1.18 22.89
C ASN A 196 -6.90 -1.37 21.95
N ASN A 197 -7.08 -0.51 20.98
CA ASN A 197 -8.18 -0.60 19.99
C ASN A 197 -7.71 -1.10 18.62
N ILE A 198 -6.42 -0.96 18.28
CA ILE A 198 -5.85 -1.47 17.01
C ILE A 198 -5.66 -2.99 17.08
N ASP A 199 -5.27 -3.53 18.24
CA ASP A 199 -5.14 -4.99 18.45
C ASP A 199 -6.49 -5.72 18.37
N SER A 200 -7.60 -5.01 18.27
CA SER A 200 -8.95 -5.54 18.14
C SER A 200 -9.57 -5.37 16.75
N ILE A 201 -8.82 -4.85 15.78
CA ILE A 201 -9.20 -4.71 14.36
C ILE A 201 -8.52 -5.79 13.53
#